data_3c6866149353c5d144b5ef31a0b4fdb1
#
_entry.id   3c6866149353c5d144b5ef31a0b4fdb1
#
_cell.length_a   1.000
_cell.length_b   1.000
_cell.length_c   1.000
_cell.angle_alpha   90.00
_cell.angle_beta   90.00
_cell.angle_gamma   90.00
#
_symmetry.space_group_name_H-M   'P 1'
#
loop_
_entity.id
_entity.type
_entity.pdbx_description
1 polymer ?
#
loop_
_entity_poly.entity_id
_entity_poly.type
_entity_poly.pdbx_seq_one_letter_code
_entity_poly.pdbx_strand_id
1 'polypeptide(L)'
;RGIKGTVRRFQHSESATSAVGLFFSATISKTREKMQTWRQGIWPYLMILGVIAGLMMLEPHLSGTILIVCTGIVLMIVGGIKGWLIPTGIAGVGLVGTLYVTLVKKGILHYGEDRINTWRDPFNADWYRGDGWQIAQCLIAIGSGGLLGVGLGKGRQKFLYLPEEHNDCIFAVICEELGLIGACVIMLI
;
A
#
# COMPACT_ATOMS: atom_id res chain seq x y z
N ARG A 1 -10.65 -10.38 -6.90
CA ARG A 1 -11.04 -11.76 -7.38
C ARG A 1 -10.06 -12.13 -8.49
N GLY A 2 -9.06 -12.98 -8.21
CA GLY A 2 -8.08 -13.42 -9.20
C GLY A 2 -8.58 -14.59 -10.03
N ILE A 3 -8.09 -14.72 -11.24
CA ILE A 3 -8.34 -15.87 -12.12
C ILE A 3 -7.62 -17.09 -11.51
N LYS A 4 -8.37 -18.13 -11.18
CA LYS A 4 -7.81 -19.40 -10.72
C LYS A 4 -7.17 -20.14 -11.90
N GLY A 5 -5.87 -19.94 -12.08
CA GLY A 5 -5.03 -20.79 -12.92
C GLY A 5 -4.18 -21.68 -12.04
N THR A 6 -3.78 -22.81 -12.51
CA THR A 6 -3.32 -24.00 -11.80
C THR A 6 -2.09 -23.83 -10.89
N VAL A 7 -1.39 -22.67 -10.83
CA VAL A 7 -0.19 -22.48 -9.97
C VAL A 7 -0.01 -21.07 -9.38
N ARG A 8 -0.62 -20.01 -9.92
CA ARG A 8 -0.48 -18.64 -9.35
C ARG A 8 -1.77 -17.84 -9.53
N ARG A 9 -2.26 -17.23 -8.45
CA ARG A 9 -3.29 -16.20 -8.53
C ARG A 9 -2.65 -14.94 -9.11
N PHE A 10 -2.88 -14.66 -10.38
CA PHE A 10 -2.52 -13.38 -10.99
C PHE A 10 -3.48 -12.31 -10.45
N GLN A 11 -2.95 -11.41 -9.65
CA GLN A 11 -3.71 -10.25 -9.21
C GLN A 11 -3.55 -9.14 -10.25
N HIS A 12 -4.67 -8.64 -10.78
CA HIS A 12 -4.65 -7.62 -11.85
C HIS A 12 -3.87 -6.36 -11.46
N SER A 13 -3.92 -5.97 -10.18
CA SER A 13 -3.19 -4.82 -9.66
C SER A 13 -1.67 -4.97 -9.74
N GLU A 14 -1.12 -6.16 -9.46
CA GLU A 14 0.33 -6.42 -9.54
C GLU A 14 0.82 -6.36 -10.99
N SER A 15 0.02 -6.95 -11.91
CA SER A 15 0.33 -6.90 -13.35
C SER A 15 0.26 -5.48 -13.89
N ALA A 16 -0.72 -4.67 -13.45
CA ALA A 16 -0.85 -3.27 -13.83
C ALA A 16 0.33 -2.44 -13.31
N THR A 17 0.75 -2.63 -12.05
CA THR A 17 1.91 -1.93 -11.48
C THR A 17 3.19 -2.24 -12.25
N SER A 18 3.43 -3.51 -12.57
CA SER A 18 4.59 -3.94 -13.35
C SER A 18 4.56 -3.38 -14.77
N ALA A 19 3.40 -3.39 -15.42
CA ALA A 19 3.22 -2.84 -16.77
C ALA A 19 3.46 -1.33 -16.81
N VAL A 20 2.94 -0.58 -15.82
CA VAL A 20 3.19 0.87 -15.69
C VAL A 20 4.67 1.14 -15.45
N GLY A 21 5.32 0.37 -14.57
CA GLY A 21 6.74 0.50 -14.28
C GLY A 21 7.60 0.32 -15.54
N LEU A 22 7.38 -0.75 -16.29
CA LEU A 22 8.10 -1.04 -17.52
C LEU A 22 7.81 -0.02 -18.63
N PHE A 23 6.54 0.33 -18.83
CA PHE A 23 6.15 1.30 -19.87
C PHE A 23 6.72 2.69 -19.58
N PHE A 24 6.60 3.17 -18.33
CA PHE A 24 7.12 4.49 -17.94
C PHE A 24 8.64 4.53 -18.04
N SER A 25 9.35 3.52 -17.52
CA SER A 25 10.81 3.51 -17.57
C SER A 25 11.32 3.49 -19.02
N ALA A 26 10.73 2.65 -19.89
CA ALA A 26 11.10 2.57 -21.31
C ALA A 26 10.79 3.86 -22.08
N THR A 27 9.65 4.49 -21.80
CA THR A 27 9.22 5.70 -22.52
C THR A 27 9.95 6.95 -22.00
N ILE A 28 10.12 7.07 -20.69
CA ILE A 28 10.84 8.18 -20.06
C ILE A 28 12.32 8.17 -20.49
N SER A 29 12.95 6.99 -20.56
CA SER A 29 14.35 6.91 -21.02
C SER A 29 14.55 7.42 -22.45
N LYS A 30 13.57 7.22 -23.34
CA LYS A 30 13.58 7.74 -24.71
C LYS A 30 13.23 9.23 -24.82
N THR A 31 12.46 9.76 -23.86
CA THR A 31 11.91 11.12 -23.90
C THR A 31 12.53 12.04 -22.84
N ARG A 32 13.66 11.66 -22.25
CA ARG A 32 14.29 12.36 -21.11
C ARG A 32 14.45 13.87 -21.32
N GLU A 33 14.89 14.28 -22.50
CA GLU A 33 15.07 15.70 -22.83
C GLU A 33 13.74 16.49 -22.85
N LYS A 34 12.63 15.82 -23.20
CA LYS A 34 11.29 16.40 -23.27
C LYS A 34 10.55 16.40 -21.93
N MET A 35 11.06 15.67 -20.93
CA MET A 35 10.43 15.55 -19.60
C MET A 35 10.30 16.90 -18.88
N GLN A 36 11.11 17.91 -19.25
CA GLN A 36 10.99 19.26 -18.73
C GLN A 36 9.86 20.07 -19.37
N THR A 37 9.23 19.56 -20.44
CA THR A 37 8.15 20.25 -21.13
C THR A 37 6.80 19.73 -20.65
N TRP A 38 5.92 20.63 -20.18
CA TRP A 38 4.60 20.28 -19.66
C TRP A 38 3.77 19.43 -20.63
N ARG A 39 3.67 19.89 -21.88
CA ARG A 39 2.75 19.33 -22.89
C ARG A 39 3.22 17.98 -23.48
N GLN A 40 4.53 17.78 -23.64
CA GLN A 40 5.09 16.57 -24.28
C GLN A 40 5.73 15.60 -23.29
N GLY A 41 6.18 16.09 -22.13
CA GLY A 41 6.85 15.28 -21.12
C GLY A 41 5.94 14.84 -19.99
N ILE A 42 5.16 15.75 -19.38
CA ILE A 42 4.46 15.47 -18.12
C ILE A 42 3.01 15.03 -18.38
N TRP A 43 2.29 15.78 -19.25
CA TRP A 43 0.87 15.60 -19.49
C TRP A 43 0.49 14.16 -19.93
N PRO A 44 1.16 13.52 -20.91
CA PRO A 44 0.80 12.17 -21.34
C PRO A 44 0.93 11.13 -20.23
N TYR A 45 1.95 11.25 -19.36
CA TYR A 45 2.13 10.32 -18.22
C TYR A 45 1.07 10.53 -17.15
N LEU A 46 0.71 11.78 -16.85
CA LEU A 46 -0.37 12.08 -15.91
C LEU A 46 -1.73 11.58 -16.43
N MET A 47 -2.00 11.70 -17.73
CA MET A 47 -3.22 11.17 -18.34
C MET A 47 -3.30 9.65 -18.22
N ILE A 48 -2.23 8.94 -18.57
CA ILE A 48 -2.18 7.48 -18.45
C ILE A 48 -2.35 7.06 -17.00
N LEU A 49 -1.63 7.71 -16.07
CA LEU A 49 -1.70 7.43 -14.65
C LEU A 49 -3.10 7.72 -14.09
N GLY A 50 -3.73 8.82 -14.52
CA GLY A 50 -5.09 9.18 -14.14
C GLY A 50 -6.13 8.18 -14.63
N VAL A 51 -6.02 7.69 -15.87
CA VAL A 51 -6.92 6.67 -16.43
C VAL A 51 -6.78 5.36 -15.67
N ILE A 52 -5.54 4.90 -15.43
CA ILE A 52 -5.29 3.65 -14.70
C ILE A 52 -5.77 3.77 -13.25
N ALA A 53 -5.45 4.88 -12.57
CA ALA A 53 -5.91 5.14 -11.21
C ALA A 53 -7.45 5.20 -11.16
N GLY A 54 -8.11 5.84 -12.11
CA GLY A 54 -9.57 5.90 -12.21
C GLY A 54 -10.20 4.52 -12.38
N LEU A 55 -9.65 3.68 -13.26
CA LEU A 55 -10.11 2.30 -13.43
C LEU A 55 -9.90 1.44 -12.18
N MET A 56 -8.76 1.61 -11.49
CA MET A 56 -8.48 0.89 -10.25
C MET A 56 -9.36 1.34 -9.07
N MET A 57 -9.82 2.59 -9.09
CA MET A 57 -10.78 3.10 -8.09
C MET A 57 -12.19 2.52 -8.26
N LEU A 58 -12.56 2.07 -9.47
CA LEU A 58 -13.81 1.34 -9.72
C LEU A 58 -13.79 -0.07 -9.11
N GLU A 59 -12.62 -0.69 -9.01
CA GLU A 59 -12.41 -1.83 -8.13
C GLU A 59 -12.03 -1.28 -6.75
N PRO A 60 -12.62 -1.70 -5.63
CA PRO A 60 -12.34 -1.15 -4.29
C PRO A 60 -10.92 -1.51 -3.79
N HIS A 61 -9.90 -1.22 -4.59
CA HIS A 61 -8.48 -1.51 -4.37
C HIS A 61 -7.65 -0.22 -4.17
N LEU A 62 -7.93 0.49 -3.07
CA LEU A 62 -7.28 1.77 -2.78
C LEU A 62 -5.74 1.64 -2.63
N SER A 63 -5.27 0.56 -1.99
CA SER A 63 -3.83 0.33 -1.79
C SER A 63 -3.08 0.13 -3.09
N GLY A 64 -3.63 -0.65 -4.03
CA GLY A 64 -3.05 -0.85 -5.37
C GLY A 64 -3.00 0.45 -6.16
N THR A 65 -4.05 1.26 -6.08
CA THR A 65 -4.09 2.57 -6.77
C THR A 65 -3.01 3.51 -6.24
N ILE A 66 -2.85 3.61 -4.91
CA ILE A 66 -1.80 4.44 -4.29
C ILE A 66 -0.42 3.96 -4.74
N LEU A 67 -0.17 2.65 -4.73
CA LEU A 67 1.11 2.08 -5.14
C LEU A 67 1.46 2.41 -6.59
N ILE A 68 0.50 2.26 -7.52
CA ILE A 68 0.70 2.58 -8.95
C ILE A 68 0.99 4.08 -9.13
N VAL A 69 0.21 4.94 -8.48
CA VAL A 69 0.39 6.40 -8.57
C VAL A 69 1.75 6.81 -8.00
N CYS A 70 2.13 6.30 -6.82
CA CYS A 70 3.43 6.57 -6.22
C CYS A 70 4.58 6.10 -7.13
N THR A 71 4.50 4.88 -7.66
CA THR A 71 5.51 4.33 -8.58
C THR A 71 5.64 5.20 -9.83
N GLY A 72 4.51 5.60 -10.44
CA GLY A 72 4.51 6.47 -11.61
C GLY A 72 5.13 7.84 -11.34
N ILE A 73 4.80 8.46 -10.21
CA ILE A 73 5.35 9.75 -9.79
C ILE A 73 6.86 9.64 -9.55
N VAL A 74 7.32 8.60 -8.83
CA VAL A 74 8.76 8.38 -8.57
C VAL A 74 9.51 8.22 -9.88
N LEU A 75 9.01 7.44 -10.83
CA LEU A 75 9.63 7.28 -12.15
C LEU A 75 9.70 8.60 -12.92
N MET A 76 8.67 9.45 -12.86
CA MET A 76 8.69 10.77 -13.46
C MET A 76 9.74 11.68 -12.81
N ILE A 77 9.88 11.65 -11.48
CA ILE A 77 10.92 12.40 -10.74
C ILE A 77 12.32 11.97 -11.18
N VAL A 78 12.58 10.66 -11.20
CA VAL A 78 13.86 10.10 -11.69
C VAL A 78 14.09 10.43 -13.17
N GLY A 79 13.03 10.52 -13.96
CA GLY A 79 13.05 10.94 -15.38
C GLY A 79 13.44 12.39 -15.60
N GLY A 80 13.53 13.22 -14.54
CA GLY A 80 14.01 14.58 -14.61
C GLY A 80 12.93 15.63 -14.87
N ILE A 81 11.74 15.46 -14.29
CA ILE A 81 10.72 16.53 -14.31
C ILE A 81 11.22 17.81 -13.62
N LYS A 82 10.61 18.94 -13.96
CA LYS A 82 10.95 20.23 -13.32
C LYS A 82 10.77 20.14 -11.81
N GLY A 83 11.80 20.50 -11.04
CA GLY A 83 11.83 20.36 -9.59
C GLY A 83 10.68 21.03 -8.83
N TRP A 84 10.10 22.13 -9.37
CA TRP A 84 8.95 22.79 -8.76
C TRP A 84 7.65 21.98 -8.82
N LEU A 85 7.57 21.00 -9.73
CA LEU A 85 6.40 20.09 -9.83
C LEU A 85 6.34 19.09 -8.67
N ILE A 86 7.46 18.80 -8.01
CA ILE A 86 7.49 17.91 -6.86
C ILE A 86 6.66 18.46 -5.70
N PRO A 87 6.94 19.70 -5.20
CA PRO A 87 6.14 20.26 -4.12
C PRO A 87 4.69 20.50 -4.52
N THR A 88 4.40 20.88 -5.78
CA THR A 88 3.02 21.03 -6.25
C THR A 88 2.27 19.70 -6.31
N GLY A 89 2.95 18.60 -6.71
CA GLY A 89 2.38 17.25 -6.68
C GLY A 89 2.09 16.80 -5.26
N ILE A 90 3.02 17.00 -4.32
CA ILE A 90 2.82 16.68 -2.91
C ILE A 90 1.65 17.47 -2.32
N ALA A 91 1.58 18.77 -2.60
CA ALA A 91 0.49 19.62 -2.17
C ALA A 91 -0.86 19.18 -2.77
N GLY A 92 -0.89 18.77 -4.04
CA GLY A 92 -2.09 18.23 -4.70
C GLY A 92 -2.57 16.92 -4.05
N VAL A 93 -1.68 15.98 -3.79
CA VAL A 93 -2.00 14.72 -3.09
C VAL A 93 -2.49 15.02 -1.66
N GLY A 94 -1.85 15.93 -0.95
CA GLY A 94 -2.26 16.37 0.38
C GLY A 94 -3.67 16.98 0.38
N LEU A 95 -3.98 17.82 -0.60
CA LEU A 95 -5.29 18.47 -0.74
C LEU A 95 -6.38 17.44 -1.07
N VAL A 96 -6.12 16.50 -1.98
CA VAL A 96 -7.06 15.41 -2.29
C VAL A 96 -7.26 14.51 -1.08
N GLY A 97 -6.19 14.18 -0.37
CA GLY A 97 -6.25 13.37 0.86
C GLY A 97 -7.06 14.05 1.97
N THR A 98 -6.84 15.34 2.20
CA THR A 98 -7.62 16.11 3.20
C THR A 98 -9.08 16.26 2.80
N LEU A 99 -9.37 16.48 1.51
CA LEU A 99 -10.72 16.51 0.99
C LEU A 99 -11.43 15.16 1.19
N TYR A 100 -10.74 14.05 0.87
CA TYR A 100 -11.25 12.70 1.08
C TYR A 100 -11.61 12.46 2.56
N VAL A 101 -10.68 12.73 3.48
CA VAL A 101 -10.91 12.56 4.93
C VAL A 101 -12.06 13.45 5.42
N THR A 102 -12.19 14.67 4.91
CA THR A 102 -13.30 15.54 5.30
C THR A 102 -14.65 15.07 4.77
N LEU A 103 -14.70 14.48 3.57
CA LEU A 103 -15.92 13.90 2.99
C LEU A 103 -16.33 12.62 3.73
N VAL A 104 -15.37 11.78 4.13
CA VAL A 104 -15.63 10.61 4.99
C VAL A 104 -16.16 11.05 6.35
N LYS A 105 -15.53 12.04 7.01
CA LYS A 105 -16.00 12.55 8.31
C LYS A 105 -17.39 13.18 8.25
N LYS A 106 -17.80 13.72 7.11
CA LYS A 106 -19.14 14.27 6.88
C LYS A 106 -20.20 13.19 6.53
N GLY A 107 -19.82 11.92 6.50
CA GLY A 107 -20.72 10.82 6.15
C GLY A 107 -21.14 10.78 4.68
N ILE A 108 -20.48 11.55 3.80
CA ILE A 108 -20.78 11.58 2.36
C ILE A 108 -20.16 10.37 1.66
N LEU A 109 -18.99 9.93 2.12
CA LEU A 109 -18.29 8.75 1.64
C LEU A 109 -18.17 7.73 2.79
N HIS A 110 -18.81 6.59 2.65
CA HIS A 110 -18.77 5.49 3.62
C HIS A 110 -17.54 4.58 3.40
N TYR A 111 -16.92 4.68 2.21
CA TYR A 111 -15.78 3.85 1.86
C TYR A 111 -14.53 4.27 2.65
N GLY A 112 -14.04 3.37 3.47
CA GLY A 112 -12.82 3.57 4.28
C GLY A 112 -13.06 4.04 5.72
N GLU A 113 -14.31 4.35 6.11
CA GLU A 113 -14.66 4.68 7.49
C GLU A 113 -14.36 3.49 8.42
N ASP A 114 -14.77 2.30 8.02
CA ASP A 114 -14.52 1.05 8.75
C ASP A 114 -13.02 0.79 8.94
N ARG A 115 -12.19 1.08 7.92
CA ARG A 115 -10.73 0.92 8.01
C ARG A 115 -10.10 1.90 8.97
N ILE A 116 -10.56 3.16 9.01
CA ILE A 116 -10.06 4.17 9.93
C ILE A 116 -10.47 3.82 11.36
N ASN A 117 -11.70 3.40 11.58
CA ASN A 117 -12.21 2.99 12.86
C ASN A 117 -11.49 1.73 13.38
N THR A 118 -11.33 0.73 12.53
CA THR A 118 -10.57 -0.49 12.82
C THR A 118 -9.10 -0.21 13.14
N TRP A 119 -8.47 0.71 12.44
CA TRP A 119 -7.08 1.11 12.73
C TRP A 119 -6.96 1.83 14.07
N ARG A 120 -7.97 2.65 14.41
CA ARG A 120 -7.96 3.44 15.66
C ARG A 120 -8.21 2.58 16.89
N ASP A 121 -9.13 1.62 16.79
CA ASP A 121 -9.50 0.71 17.88
C ASP A 121 -9.79 -0.70 17.31
N PRO A 122 -8.74 -1.50 17.04
CA PRO A 122 -8.89 -2.83 16.44
C PRO A 122 -9.53 -3.87 17.37
N PHE A 123 -9.61 -3.57 18.67
CA PHE A 123 -10.18 -4.47 19.69
C PHE A 123 -11.66 -4.19 19.98
N ASN A 124 -12.28 -3.24 19.33
CA ASN A 124 -13.69 -2.95 19.51
C ASN A 124 -14.58 -4.12 19.05
N ALA A 125 -15.59 -4.44 19.85
CA ALA A 125 -16.47 -5.59 19.66
C ALA A 125 -17.21 -5.58 18.32
N ASP A 126 -17.51 -4.39 17.76
CA ASP A 126 -18.31 -4.23 16.55
C ASP A 126 -17.60 -4.78 15.30
N TRP A 127 -16.27 -4.67 15.22
CA TRP A 127 -15.49 -5.12 14.06
C TRP A 127 -14.34 -6.06 14.41
N TYR A 128 -14.11 -6.40 15.67
CA TYR A 128 -13.03 -7.31 16.09
C TYR A 128 -13.05 -8.66 15.36
N ARG A 129 -14.24 -9.25 15.13
CA ARG A 129 -14.40 -10.53 14.43
C ARG A 129 -14.49 -10.40 12.90
N GLY A 130 -14.40 -9.20 12.37
CA GLY A 130 -14.45 -8.88 10.94
C GLY A 130 -13.16 -8.21 10.48
N ASP A 131 -13.29 -6.95 10.04
CA ASP A 131 -12.20 -6.17 9.46
C ASP A 131 -11.05 -5.88 10.45
N GLY A 132 -11.32 -5.90 11.75
CA GLY A 132 -10.33 -5.70 12.82
C GLY A 132 -9.52 -6.94 13.17
N TRP A 133 -9.99 -8.14 12.80
CA TRP A 133 -9.38 -9.40 13.22
C TRP A 133 -7.90 -9.49 12.89
N GLN A 134 -7.54 -9.21 11.64
CA GLN A 134 -6.16 -9.29 11.18
C GLN A 134 -5.24 -8.35 11.96
N ILE A 135 -5.64 -7.09 12.11
CA ILE A 135 -4.84 -6.08 12.84
C ILE A 135 -4.71 -6.45 14.31
N ALA A 136 -5.82 -6.86 14.93
CA ALA A 136 -5.82 -7.26 16.34
C ALA A 136 -4.91 -8.47 16.59
N GLN A 137 -4.96 -9.50 15.74
CA GLN A 137 -4.10 -10.67 15.86
C GLN A 137 -2.62 -10.33 15.60
N CYS A 138 -2.30 -9.43 14.65
CA CYS A 138 -0.94 -8.93 14.47
C CYS A 138 -0.43 -8.21 15.72
N LEU A 139 -1.25 -7.36 16.36
CA LEU A 139 -0.86 -6.66 17.59
C LEU A 139 -0.68 -7.63 18.78
N ILE A 140 -1.53 -8.67 18.88
CA ILE A 140 -1.39 -9.73 19.89
C ILE A 140 -0.08 -10.49 19.66
N ALA A 141 0.25 -10.84 18.39
CA ALA A 141 1.49 -11.51 18.06
C ALA A 141 2.71 -10.68 18.49
N ILE A 142 2.74 -9.39 18.10
CA ILE A 142 3.82 -8.47 18.47
C ILE A 142 3.93 -8.36 20.00
N GLY A 143 2.81 -8.18 20.69
CA GLY A 143 2.77 -8.06 22.15
C GLY A 143 3.22 -9.32 22.90
N SER A 144 2.88 -10.51 22.36
CA SER A 144 3.25 -11.79 22.98
C SER A 144 4.73 -12.11 22.87
N GLY A 145 5.43 -11.57 21.86
CA GLY A 145 6.86 -11.77 21.67
C GLY A 145 7.73 -11.08 22.74
N GLY A 146 7.27 -9.98 23.34
CA GLY A 146 8.05 -9.23 24.32
C GLY A 146 9.41 -8.78 23.77
N LEU A 147 10.43 -8.74 24.64
CA LEU A 147 11.78 -8.27 24.27
C LEU A 147 12.58 -9.33 23.51
N LEU A 148 12.53 -10.58 23.93
CA LEU A 148 13.40 -11.68 23.45
C LEU A 148 12.68 -12.68 22.55
N GLY A 149 11.36 -12.57 22.37
CA GLY A 149 10.55 -13.51 21.62
C GLY A 149 10.23 -14.79 22.39
N VAL A 150 9.25 -15.56 21.89
CA VAL A 150 8.89 -16.86 22.43
C VAL A 150 9.79 -17.98 21.89
N GLY A 151 10.68 -17.67 20.95
CA GLY A 151 11.62 -18.58 20.31
C GLY A 151 11.22 -18.95 18.89
N LEU A 152 12.21 -19.17 18.05
CA LEU A 152 12.04 -19.57 16.64
C LEU A 152 11.20 -20.84 16.53
N GLY A 153 10.17 -20.77 15.72
CA GLY A 153 9.27 -21.90 15.48
C GLY A 153 8.21 -22.12 16.57
N LYS A 154 8.27 -21.40 17.70
CA LYS A 154 7.34 -21.54 18.83
C LYS A 154 6.20 -20.54 18.83
N GLY A 155 6.13 -19.65 17.84
CA GLY A 155 5.03 -18.71 17.67
C GLY A 155 3.70 -19.46 17.53
N ARG A 156 2.67 -18.99 18.22
CA ARG A 156 1.32 -19.59 18.22
C ARG A 156 0.40 -18.95 17.20
N GLN A 157 0.59 -17.67 16.94
CA GLN A 157 -0.31 -16.89 16.08
C GLN A 157 -0.29 -17.33 14.61
N LYS A 158 0.81 -17.92 14.14
CA LYS A 158 0.93 -18.48 12.80
C LYS A 158 0.05 -19.74 12.58
N PHE A 159 -0.40 -20.40 13.64
CA PHE A 159 -1.26 -21.58 13.54
C PHE A 159 -2.74 -21.20 13.55
N LEU A 160 -3.28 -20.80 12.37
CA LEU A 160 -4.72 -20.53 12.12
C LEU A 160 -5.32 -19.29 12.78
N TYR A 161 -4.57 -18.48 13.55
CA TYR A 161 -5.08 -17.24 14.13
C TYR A 161 -4.82 -16.04 13.23
N LEU A 162 -3.70 -16.03 12.49
CA LEU A 162 -3.32 -14.94 11.59
C LEU A 162 -3.76 -15.25 10.16
N PRO A 163 -4.63 -14.45 9.54
CA PRO A 163 -4.88 -14.54 8.10
C PRO A 163 -3.64 -14.06 7.35
N GLU A 164 -3.29 -14.74 6.26
CA GLU A 164 -2.13 -14.41 5.39
C GLU A 164 -0.82 -14.22 6.17
N GLU A 165 -0.52 -15.16 7.05
CA GLU A 165 0.64 -15.15 7.96
C GLU A 165 1.98 -15.01 7.25
N HIS A 166 2.08 -15.52 5.99
CA HIS A 166 3.31 -15.50 5.19
C HIS A 166 3.48 -14.24 4.34
N ASN A 167 2.42 -13.44 4.17
CA ASN A 167 2.40 -12.25 3.33
C ASN A 167 2.29 -10.99 4.21
N ASP A 168 1.06 -10.62 4.55
CA ASP A 168 0.76 -9.34 5.16
C ASP A 168 1.20 -9.25 6.62
N CYS A 169 1.25 -10.39 7.33
CA CYS A 169 1.52 -10.46 8.77
C CYS A 169 2.86 -11.09 9.12
N ILE A 170 3.76 -11.29 8.16
CA ILE A 170 5.08 -11.92 8.40
C ILE A 170 5.88 -11.18 9.48
N PHE A 171 5.86 -9.86 9.50
CA PHE A 171 6.56 -9.06 10.49
C PHE A 171 6.02 -9.29 11.92
N ALA A 172 4.70 -9.47 12.07
CA ALA A 172 4.10 -9.79 13.36
C ALA A 172 4.56 -11.16 13.88
N VAL A 173 4.69 -12.16 13.00
CA VAL A 173 5.24 -13.48 13.33
C VAL A 173 6.71 -13.38 13.76
N ILE A 174 7.50 -12.57 13.04
CA ILE A 174 8.90 -12.31 13.40
C ILE A 174 9.00 -11.68 14.79
N CYS A 175 8.15 -10.68 15.09
CA CYS A 175 8.09 -10.06 16.40
C CYS A 175 7.69 -11.05 17.50
N GLU A 176 6.76 -11.97 17.23
CA GLU A 176 6.38 -13.01 18.18
C GLU A 176 7.56 -13.95 18.48
N GLU A 177 8.25 -14.42 17.46
CA GLU A 177 9.29 -15.43 17.61
C GLU A 177 10.64 -14.88 18.07
N LEU A 178 11.06 -13.72 17.56
CA LEU A 178 12.37 -13.12 17.85
C LEU A 178 12.29 -11.94 18.86
N GLY A 179 11.09 -11.50 19.18
CA GLY A 179 10.87 -10.36 20.07
C GLY A 179 11.27 -9.01 19.44
N LEU A 180 11.21 -7.97 20.27
CA LEU A 180 11.53 -6.61 19.84
C LEU A 180 12.98 -6.48 19.33
N ILE A 181 13.93 -7.13 20.02
CA ILE A 181 15.35 -7.08 19.66
C ILE A 181 15.57 -7.69 18.27
N GLY A 182 15.02 -8.89 18.01
CA GLY A 182 15.14 -9.54 16.72
C GLY A 182 14.45 -8.76 15.61
N ALA A 183 13.27 -8.19 15.89
CA ALA A 183 12.55 -7.33 14.95
C ALA A 183 13.36 -6.08 14.59
N CYS A 184 13.98 -5.39 15.58
CA CYS A 184 14.84 -4.24 15.33
C CYS A 184 16.07 -4.60 14.50
N VAL A 185 16.71 -5.74 14.76
CA VAL A 185 17.86 -6.20 13.95
C VAL A 185 17.45 -6.39 12.49
N ILE A 186 16.31 -7.05 12.24
CA ILE A 186 15.81 -7.27 10.86
C ILE A 186 15.45 -5.94 10.17
N MET A 187 14.92 -4.95 10.90
CA MET A 187 14.62 -3.64 10.35
C MET A 187 15.87 -2.80 10.02
N LEU A 188 17.02 -3.11 10.60
CA LEU A 188 18.28 -2.40 10.38
C LEU A 188 19.15 -3.01 9.25
N ILE A 189 18.85 -4.23 8.81
CA ILE A 189 19.50 -4.90 7.67
C ILE A 189 18.82 -4.50 6.37
#